data_baeb3c235ce3791a60fdbfecaa96a78d
#
_entry.id   baeb3c235ce3791a60fdbfecaa96a78d
#
_cell.length_a   1.000
_cell.length_b   1.000
_cell.length_c   1.000
_cell.angle_alpha   90.00
_cell.angle_beta   90.00
_cell.angle_gamma   90.00
#
_symmetry.space_group_name_H-M   'P 1'
#
loop_
_entity.id
_entity.type
_entity.pdbx_description
1 polymer ?
#
loop_
_entity_poly.entity_id
_entity_poly.type
_entity_poly.pdbx_seq_one_letter_code
_entity_poly.pdbx_strand_id
1 'polypeptide(L)'
;EGLPFSPHADTPVLPQMTMLSIHTAVNRETKGGAVLGPDQRISTLEAVRAYTSYAALFSHSEAWRGTIEPGKVADFVIPSEDILEAPAGRLKGIAFAAAIVDNRVVHGQLP
;
A
#
# COMPACT_ATOMS: atom_id res chain seq x y z
N GLU A 1 -3.45 -0.69 -18.36
CA GLU A 1 -2.52 -0.49 -19.48
C GLU A 1 -1.08 -0.24 -19.06
N GLY A 2 -0.68 -0.66 -17.85
CA GLY A 2 0.71 -0.81 -17.45
C GLY A 2 1.47 0.46 -17.08
N LEU A 3 0.83 1.61 -16.98
CA LEU A 3 1.50 2.81 -16.50
C LEU A 3 1.64 2.79 -14.97
N PRO A 4 2.83 3.04 -14.43
CA PRO A 4 3.00 3.19 -12.99
C PRO A 4 2.22 4.41 -12.50
N PHE A 5 1.67 4.32 -11.28
CA PHE A 5 0.98 5.41 -10.61
C PHE A 5 1.25 5.34 -9.11
N SER A 6 1.09 6.44 -8.41
CA SER A 6 1.16 6.49 -6.95
C SER A 6 -0.04 7.25 -6.41
N PRO A 7 -0.86 6.64 -5.56
CA PRO A 7 -2.01 7.30 -4.96
C PRO A 7 -1.60 8.21 -3.80
N HIS A 8 -2.45 9.18 -3.48
CA HIS A 8 -2.31 10.03 -2.29
C HIS A 8 -3.67 10.22 -1.60
N ALA A 9 -3.64 10.62 -0.35
CA ALA A 9 -4.84 10.86 0.45
C ALA A 9 -5.29 12.33 0.45
N ASP A 10 -4.44 13.22 -0.05
CA ASP A 10 -4.66 14.68 -0.05
C ASP A 10 -5.06 15.19 1.36
N THR A 11 -4.32 14.73 2.36
CA THR A 11 -4.57 15.07 3.77
C THR A 11 -4.61 16.58 3.99
N PRO A 12 -5.64 17.13 4.65
CA PRO A 12 -6.61 16.44 5.53
C PRO A 12 -7.94 16.02 4.87
N VAL A 13 -8.04 16.01 3.55
CA VAL A 13 -9.26 15.62 2.83
C VAL A 13 -9.64 14.17 3.15
N LEU A 14 -8.66 13.27 3.13
CA LEU A 14 -8.80 11.90 3.60
C LEU A 14 -7.73 11.59 4.66
N PRO A 15 -8.02 10.68 5.60
CA PRO A 15 -7.00 10.20 6.53
C PRO A 15 -5.93 9.39 5.79
N GLN A 16 -4.69 9.45 6.28
CA GLN A 16 -3.58 8.64 5.75
C GLN A 16 -3.72 7.18 6.17
N MET A 17 -4.64 6.48 5.53
CA MET A 17 -4.93 5.07 5.77
C MET A 17 -4.61 4.25 4.52
N THR A 18 -3.37 3.80 4.39
CA THR A 18 -2.87 3.06 3.22
C THR A 18 -3.76 1.87 2.85
N MET A 19 -4.16 1.06 3.85
CA MET A 19 -4.98 -0.12 3.58
C MET A 19 -6.40 0.22 3.11
N LEU A 20 -6.96 1.37 3.52
CA LEU A 20 -8.22 1.87 2.99
C LEU A 20 -8.08 2.29 1.52
N SER A 21 -6.99 2.94 1.17
CA SER A 21 -6.72 3.35 -0.21
C SER A 21 -6.49 2.14 -1.13
N ILE A 22 -5.73 1.13 -0.66
CA ILE A 22 -5.56 -0.15 -1.37
C ILE A 22 -6.91 -0.83 -1.56
N HIS A 23 -7.72 -0.93 -0.50
CA HIS A 23 -9.08 -1.49 -0.59
C HIS A 23 -9.94 -0.76 -1.63
N THR A 24 -9.92 0.57 -1.64
CA THR A 24 -10.68 1.37 -2.59
C THR A 24 -10.23 1.15 -4.02
N ALA A 25 -8.93 1.07 -4.28
CA ALA A 25 -8.40 0.81 -5.61
C ALA A 25 -8.77 -0.58 -6.14
N VAL A 26 -8.76 -1.60 -5.26
CA VAL A 26 -9.08 -3.00 -5.61
C VAL A 26 -10.60 -3.20 -5.75
N ASN A 27 -11.42 -2.62 -4.87
CA ASN A 27 -12.87 -2.85 -4.85
C ASN A 27 -13.67 -1.80 -5.61
N ARG A 28 -13.15 -0.58 -5.74
CA ARG A 28 -13.84 0.58 -6.32
C ARG A 28 -15.15 0.91 -5.60
N GLU A 29 -15.20 0.60 -4.31
CA GLU A 29 -16.36 0.79 -3.45
C GLU A 29 -16.28 2.12 -2.70
N THR A 30 -17.36 2.89 -2.75
CA THR A 30 -17.50 4.14 -1.98
C THR A 30 -17.86 3.84 -0.52
N LYS A 31 -17.76 4.83 0.36
CA LYS A 31 -18.21 4.72 1.76
C LYS A 31 -19.68 4.32 1.89
N GLY A 32 -20.51 4.68 0.91
CA GLY A 32 -21.94 4.33 0.85
C GLY A 32 -22.24 2.97 0.22
N GLY A 33 -21.22 2.19 -0.14
CA GLY A 33 -21.37 0.85 -0.73
C GLY A 33 -21.60 0.84 -2.25
N ALA A 34 -21.62 1.99 -2.91
CA ALA A 34 -21.73 2.01 -4.37
C ALA A 34 -20.40 1.68 -5.03
N VAL A 35 -20.42 0.86 -6.08
CA VAL A 35 -19.24 0.53 -6.89
C VAL A 35 -19.16 1.48 -8.09
N LEU A 36 -18.03 2.17 -8.25
CA LEU A 36 -17.79 3.14 -9.32
C LEU A 36 -16.68 2.65 -10.27
N GLY A 37 -16.99 2.53 -11.56
CA GLY A 37 -16.04 2.09 -12.57
C GLY A 37 -15.42 0.71 -12.24
N PRO A 38 -16.21 -0.38 -12.17
CA PRO A 38 -15.70 -1.70 -11.79
C PRO A 38 -14.67 -2.26 -12.76
N ASP A 39 -14.65 -1.80 -13.98
CA ASP A 39 -13.68 -2.09 -15.03
C ASP A 39 -12.30 -1.45 -14.76
N GLN A 40 -12.23 -0.48 -13.85
CA GLN A 40 -11.01 0.19 -13.43
C GLN A 40 -10.38 -0.40 -12.15
N ARG A 41 -10.88 -1.54 -11.69
CA ARG A 41 -10.27 -2.26 -10.57
C ARG A 41 -8.87 -2.71 -10.93
N ILE A 42 -7.97 -2.65 -9.95
CA ILE A 42 -6.63 -3.18 -10.07
C ILE A 42 -6.43 -4.37 -9.13
N SER A 43 -5.41 -5.18 -9.37
CA SER A 43 -5.06 -6.27 -8.46
C SER A 43 -4.48 -5.73 -7.15
N THR A 44 -4.58 -6.53 -6.07
CA THR A 44 -3.95 -6.20 -4.79
C THR A 44 -2.44 -5.98 -4.93
N LEU A 45 -1.75 -6.81 -5.74
CA LEU A 45 -0.33 -6.67 -6.02
C LEU A 45 -0.01 -5.32 -6.68
N GLU A 46 -0.83 -4.90 -7.63
CA GLU A 46 -0.67 -3.61 -8.32
C GLU A 46 -0.88 -2.44 -7.36
N ALA A 47 -1.88 -2.52 -6.49
CA ALA A 47 -2.11 -1.53 -5.44
C ALA A 47 -0.95 -1.46 -4.43
N VAL A 48 -0.35 -2.59 -4.05
CA VAL A 48 0.85 -2.62 -3.19
C VAL A 48 2.05 -1.99 -3.91
N ARG A 49 2.26 -2.29 -5.18
CA ARG A 49 3.32 -1.66 -6.00
C ARG A 49 3.16 -0.14 -6.09
N ALA A 50 1.93 0.35 -6.17
CA ALA A 50 1.64 1.78 -6.21
C ALA A 50 2.09 2.52 -4.94
N TYR A 51 2.10 1.84 -3.79
CA TYR A 51 2.59 2.37 -2.51
C TYR A 51 4.06 2.04 -2.21
N THR A 52 4.72 1.25 -3.02
CA THR A 52 6.11 0.81 -2.81
C THR A 52 7.00 1.17 -3.99
N SER A 53 7.19 0.26 -4.94
CA SER A 53 8.12 0.46 -6.06
C SER A 53 7.73 1.61 -6.98
N TYR A 54 6.44 1.82 -7.25
CA TYR A 54 6.02 2.95 -8.08
C TYR A 54 6.16 4.28 -7.33
N ALA A 55 5.84 4.32 -6.03
CA ALA A 55 6.06 5.51 -5.22
C ALA A 55 7.55 5.90 -5.15
N ALA A 56 8.43 4.92 -5.05
CA ALA A 56 9.88 5.14 -5.11
C ALA A 56 10.32 5.72 -6.47
N LEU A 57 9.76 5.20 -7.58
CA LEU A 57 10.02 5.70 -8.93
C LEU A 57 9.60 7.18 -9.06
N PHE A 58 8.41 7.54 -8.58
CA PHE A 58 7.91 8.93 -8.63
C PHE A 58 8.73 9.90 -7.77
N SER A 59 9.36 9.41 -6.71
CA SER A 59 10.25 10.22 -5.86
C SER A 59 11.72 10.13 -6.29
N HIS A 60 12.04 9.50 -7.42
CA HIS A 60 13.40 9.27 -7.92
C HIS A 60 14.31 8.60 -6.88
N SER A 61 13.76 7.67 -6.12
CA SER A 61 14.45 6.98 -5.01
C SER A 61 14.52 5.45 -5.21
N GLU A 62 14.15 4.95 -6.38
CA GLU A 62 14.07 3.53 -6.70
C GLU A 62 15.43 2.81 -6.61
N ALA A 63 16.53 3.55 -6.72
CA ALA A 63 17.87 2.99 -6.58
C ALA A 63 18.17 2.51 -5.14
N TRP A 64 17.46 3.06 -4.13
CA TRP A 64 17.78 2.80 -2.73
C TRP A 64 16.57 2.51 -1.83
N ARG A 65 15.34 2.53 -2.35
CA ARG A 65 14.10 2.10 -1.65
C ARG A 65 13.02 1.58 -2.61
N GLY A 66 11.88 1.17 -2.08
CA GLY A 66 10.70 0.74 -2.84
C GLY A 66 10.60 -0.76 -3.07
N THR A 67 11.70 -1.50 -2.92
CA THR A 67 11.76 -2.97 -2.97
C THR A 67 12.66 -3.49 -1.85
N ILE A 68 12.47 -4.74 -1.44
CA ILE A 68 13.31 -5.41 -0.45
C ILE A 68 14.44 -6.14 -1.19
N GLU A 69 15.58 -5.47 -1.31
CA GLU A 69 16.75 -5.97 -2.02
C GLU A 69 18.04 -5.62 -1.25
N PRO A 70 19.09 -6.46 -1.33
CA PRO A 70 20.38 -6.14 -0.74
C PRO A 70 20.92 -4.79 -1.24
N GLY A 71 21.39 -3.95 -0.32
CA GLY A 71 21.93 -2.61 -0.63
C GLY A 71 20.90 -1.48 -0.58
N LYS A 72 19.61 -1.80 -0.44
CA LYS A 72 18.56 -0.79 -0.22
C LYS A 72 18.33 -0.53 1.27
N VAL A 73 17.71 0.60 1.56
CA VAL A 73 17.34 0.98 2.94
C VAL A 73 16.31 -0.01 3.49
N ALA A 74 16.47 -0.36 4.75
CA ALA A 74 15.55 -1.26 5.46
C ALA A 74 14.29 -0.52 5.91
N ASP A 75 13.48 -0.08 4.93
CA ASP A 75 12.17 0.54 5.12
C ASP A 75 11.08 -0.45 4.71
N PHE A 76 10.39 -1.04 5.67
CA PHE A 76 9.30 -1.99 5.38
C PHE A 76 8.28 -2.05 6.50
N VAL A 77 7.14 -2.62 6.19
CA VAL A 77 6.06 -2.90 7.14
C VAL A 77 5.76 -4.38 7.19
N ILE A 78 5.31 -4.86 8.33
CA ILE A 78 4.83 -6.23 8.54
C ILE A 78 3.32 -6.15 8.74
N PRO A 79 2.50 -6.58 7.78
CA PRO A 79 1.06 -6.63 7.95
C PRO A 79 0.66 -7.76 8.92
N SER A 80 -0.50 -7.63 9.54
CA SER A 80 -1.03 -8.64 10.47
C SER A 80 -1.50 -9.95 9.79
N GLU A 81 -1.67 -9.92 8.48
CA GLU A 81 -2.00 -11.07 7.64
C GLU A 81 -1.46 -10.85 6.22
N ASP A 82 -1.38 -11.90 5.40
CA ASP A 82 -0.90 -11.80 4.03
C ASP A 82 -1.85 -10.94 3.19
N ILE A 83 -1.38 -9.77 2.77
CA ILE A 83 -2.16 -8.80 1.98
C ILE A 83 -2.53 -9.38 0.61
N LEU A 84 -1.67 -10.20 0.01
CA LEU A 84 -1.87 -10.71 -1.35
C LEU A 84 -2.89 -11.85 -1.38
N GLU A 85 -2.96 -12.65 -0.31
CA GLU A 85 -3.90 -13.77 -0.18
C GLU A 85 -5.22 -13.36 0.48
N ALA A 86 -5.28 -12.20 1.13
CA ALA A 86 -6.46 -11.73 1.82
C ALA A 86 -7.62 -11.46 0.84
N PRO A 87 -8.85 -11.85 1.18
CA PRO A 87 -10.02 -11.48 0.40
C PRO A 87 -10.13 -9.95 0.22
N ALA A 88 -10.43 -9.48 -0.99
CA ALA A 88 -10.46 -8.06 -1.31
C ALA A 88 -11.30 -7.20 -0.34
N GLY A 89 -12.41 -7.72 0.16
CA GLY A 89 -13.28 -7.05 1.13
C GLY A 89 -12.64 -6.85 2.51
N ARG A 90 -11.60 -7.62 2.86
CA ARG A 90 -10.89 -7.53 4.14
C ARG A 90 -9.76 -6.50 4.16
N LEU A 91 -9.25 -6.10 3.00
CA LEU A 91 -8.05 -5.27 2.89
C LEU A 91 -8.06 -4.02 3.80
N LYS A 92 -9.19 -3.32 3.89
CA LYS A 92 -9.32 -2.11 4.74
C LYS A 92 -9.18 -2.38 6.24
N GLY A 93 -9.31 -3.64 6.68
CA GLY A 93 -9.20 -4.05 8.08
C GLY A 93 -7.84 -4.60 8.47
N ILE A 94 -6.92 -4.76 7.53
CA ILE A 94 -5.56 -5.27 7.80
C ILE A 94 -4.77 -4.19 8.52
N ALA A 95 -4.24 -4.52 9.70
CA ALA A 95 -3.35 -3.66 10.47
C ALA A 95 -1.89 -3.97 10.15
N PHE A 96 -0.99 -3.09 10.56
CA PHE A 96 0.45 -3.35 10.52
C PHE A 96 0.93 -3.75 11.92
N ALA A 97 1.52 -4.94 12.03
CA ALA A 97 2.09 -5.46 13.27
C ALA A 97 3.37 -4.71 13.64
N ALA A 98 4.15 -4.33 12.63
CA ALA A 98 5.35 -3.51 12.82
C ALA A 98 5.62 -2.63 11.61
N ALA A 99 6.34 -1.54 11.83
CA ALA A 99 6.95 -0.72 10.79
C ALA A 99 8.43 -0.47 11.15
N ILE A 100 9.28 -0.63 10.15
CA ILE A 100 10.73 -0.47 10.25
C ILE A 100 11.13 0.67 9.29
N VAL A 101 11.91 1.61 9.78
CA VAL A 101 12.48 2.71 9.01
C VAL A 101 13.96 2.81 9.34
N ASP A 102 14.81 2.81 8.33
CA ASP A 102 16.26 2.86 8.47
C ASP A 102 16.77 1.83 9.52
N ASN A 103 16.32 0.57 9.38
CA ASN A 103 16.65 -0.53 10.27
C ASN A 103 16.22 -0.35 11.75
N ARG A 104 15.27 0.54 12.02
CA ARG A 104 14.73 0.78 13.37
C ARG A 104 13.24 0.50 13.39
N VAL A 105 12.78 -0.24 14.39
CA VAL A 105 11.34 -0.43 14.63
C VAL A 105 10.76 0.90 15.12
N VAL A 106 9.86 1.49 14.33
CA VAL A 106 9.19 2.77 14.64
C VAL A 106 7.74 2.58 15.06
N HIS A 107 7.18 1.41 14.83
CA HIS A 107 5.83 1.02 15.24
C HIS A 107 5.76 -0.47 15.51
N GLY A 108 4.98 -0.87 16.54
CA GLY A 108 4.72 -2.26 16.87
C GLY A 108 5.94 -3.02 17.41
N GLN A 109 5.94 -4.32 17.23
CA GLN A 109 7.01 -5.22 17.62
C GLN A 109 7.27 -6.23 16.50
N LEU A 110 8.53 -6.63 16.35
CA LEU A 110 8.88 -7.74 15.47
C LEU A 110 8.33 -9.04 16.04
N PRO A 111 7.78 -9.92 15.17
CA PRO A 111 7.31 -11.24 15.58
C PRO A 111 8.41 -12.14 16.12
#